data_a40c349603317d3e3cd48c64aae233bd
#
_entry.id   a40c349603317d3e3cd48c64aae233bd
#
_cell.length_a   1.000
_cell.length_b   1.000
_cell.length_c   1.000
_cell.angle_alpha   90.00
_cell.angle_beta   90.00
_cell.angle_gamma   90.00
#
_symmetry.space_group_name_H-M   'P 1'
#
loop_
_entity.id
_entity.type
_entity.pdbx_description
1 polymer ?
#
loop_
_entity_poly.entity_id
_entity_poly.type
_entity_poly.pdbx_seq_one_letter_code
_entity_poly.pdbx_strand_id
1 'polypeptide(L)'
;VLSGCADFADEAAGEQWSAAPELTPEQGPQPELPEAATPDVPSTPQQEQTEVPPPEGCTDYDEAVIATCLDTVSAVAAMPSDGQVVSALAGERKSGRVLLVDSNGQEDEYAKLNVDASGDGGLMGLALSPTYAEDRLVYAYITTGEDNRVVRFAQGQPPKPVLTGIPKGEDGNAGALLASPDGSLLVATGNAGDPGQSRQPRSLAGKVLRIDGSGQPVDGDSRVVASGMSQPGGLCQTADGSRTWVTDRTADEDALYRLPDDADGGELTAVWTWPDKPGVTGCTDWSDSVAVGTESDANVQNLPLTQDGAVGGEPQVTMDGENGPSYGRIGALTQASADVAIAGTVNKDGGEPVSSDDRVVLIVRQPAGGSGRD
;
A
#
# COMPACT_ATOMS: atom_id res chain seq x y z
N VAL A 1 -25.89 -25.24 -55.82
CA VAL A 1 -26.99 -26.16 -55.56
C VAL A 1 -26.46 -27.57 -55.39
N LEU A 2 -26.35 -28.09 -54.18
CA LEU A 2 -26.35 -29.50 -53.83
C LEU A 2 -26.65 -29.60 -52.34
N SER A 3 -27.91 -29.94 -52.01
CA SER A 3 -28.39 -30.42 -50.74
C SER A 3 -27.80 -31.77 -50.45
N GLY A 4 -27.22 -31.99 -49.29
CA GLY A 4 -26.92 -33.30 -48.71
C GLY A 4 -27.66 -33.42 -47.41
N CYS A 5 -28.80 -34.09 -47.35
CA CYS A 5 -29.44 -34.57 -46.13
C CYS A 5 -28.70 -35.86 -45.71
N ALA A 6 -28.23 -35.88 -44.47
CA ALA A 6 -27.81 -37.12 -43.84
C ALA A 6 -28.97 -37.61 -42.99
N ASP A 7 -29.56 -38.77 -43.38
CA ASP A 7 -30.49 -39.54 -42.60
C ASP A 7 -29.72 -40.26 -41.47
N PHE A 8 -30.09 -40.02 -40.21
CA PHE A 8 -29.69 -40.88 -39.12
C PHE A 8 -30.82 -41.88 -38.86
N ALA A 9 -30.50 -43.15 -38.98
CA ALA A 9 -31.41 -44.25 -38.68
C ALA A 9 -31.69 -44.29 -37.21
N ASP A 10 -32.98 -44.20 -36.81
CA ASP A 10 -33.51 -44.51 -35.51
C ASP A 10 -33.52 -46.06 -35.35
N GLU A 11 -32.45 -46.62 -34.76
CA GLU A 11 -32.51 -48.01 -34.26
C GLU A 11 -31.69 -48.13 -32.98
N ALA A 12 -32.26 -47.76 -31.85
CA ALA A 12 -31.93 -48.34 -30.53
C ALA A 12 -33.01 -47.99 -29.51
N ALA A 13 -34.24 -48.40 -29.80
CA ALA A 13 -35.27 -48.54 -28.78
C ALA A 13 -35.30 -50.00 -28.33
N GLY A 14 -34.72 -50.30 -27.14
CA GLY A 14 -34.99 -51.58 -26.53
C GLY A 14 -33.89 -52.26 -25.74
N GLU A 15 -33.09 -51.52 -24.98
CA GLU A 15 -32.40 -52.19 -23.86
C GLU A 15 -32.86 -51.62 -22.53
N GLN A 16 -33.65 -52.40 -21.79
CA GLN A 16 -34.01 -52.10 -20.41
C GLN A 16 -32.76 -52.13 -19.57
N TRP A 17 -32.41 -50.97 -19.02
CA TRP A 17 -31.31 -50.85 -18.05
C TRP A 17 -31.74 -51.61 -16.77
N SER A 18 -31.07 -52.70 -16.43
CA SER A 18 -31.22 -53.38 -15.14
C SER A 18 -30.09 -52.91 -14.23
N ALA A 19 -30.44 -52.43 -13.04
CA ALA A 19 -29.48 -52.02 -12.04
C ALA A 19 -28.53 -53.18 -11.68
N ALA A 20 -27.23 -52.93 -11.71
CA ALA A 20 -26.24 -53.88 -11.26
C ALA A 20 -26.46 -54.22 -9.78
N PRO A 21 -26.32 -55.51 -9.38
CA PRO A 21 -26.46 -55.87 -7.97
C PRO A 21 -25.40 -55.13 -7.11
N GLU A 22 -25.84 -54.63 -5.95
CA GLU A 22 -24.94 -54.08 -4.95
C GLU A 22 -23.91 -55.13 -4.55
N LEU A 23 -22.63 -54.83 -4.80
CA LEU A 23 -21.52 -55.63 -4.30
C LEU A 23 -21.37 -55.34 -2.80
N THR A 24 -21.83 -56.29 -1.97
CA THR A 24 -21.44 -56.33 -0.56
C THR A 24 -19.95 -56.68 -0.49
N PRO A 25 -19.12 -55.88 0.22
CA PRO A 25 -17.71 -56.25 0.39
C PRO A 25 -17.62 -57.46 1.33
N GLU A 26 -17.40 -58.64 0.78
CA GLU A 26 -16.87 -59.73 1.57
C GLU A 26 -15.42 -59.43 1.92
N GLN A 27 -15.13 -59.41 3.22
CA GLN A 27 -13.76 -59.30 3.74
C GLN A 27 -12.98 -60.55 3.34
N GLY A 28 -12.33 -60.52 2.19
CA GLY A 28 -11.25 -61.48 1.88
C GLY A 28 -9.97 -61.12 2.65
N PRO A 29 -9.06 -62.08 2.89
CA PRO A 29 -7.79 -61.77 3.52
C PRO A 29 -7.06 -60.74 2.73
N GLN A 30 -6.72 -59.61 3.38
CA GLN A 30 -5.87 -58.58 2.77
C GLN A 30 -4.48 -59.17 2.52
N PRO A 31 -3.89 -59.06 1.34
CA PRO A 31 -2.51 -59.41 1.16
C PRO A 31 -1.65 -58.43 2.00
N GLU A 32 -0.86 -58.98 2.93
CA GLU A 32 0.20 -58.22 3.59
C GLU A 32 1.19 -57.80 2.52
N LEU A 33 1.21 -56.51 2.20
CA LEU A 33 2.27 -55.94 1.43
C LEU A 33 3.57 -56.04 2.27
N PRO A 34 4.67 -56.56 1.70
CA PRO A 34 5.94 -56.50 2.41
C PRO A 34 6.19 -55.04 2.78
N GLU A 35 6.54 -54.77 4.04
CA GLU A 35 7.03 -53.46 4.47
C GLU A 35 8.15 -53.04 3.49
N ALA A 36 7.82 -52.19 2.55
CA ALA A 36 8.82 -51.47 1.78
C ALA A 36 9.56 -50.63 2.81
N ALA A 37 10.83 -51.00 3.06
CA ALA A 37 11.73 -50.14 3.79
C ALA A 37 11.59 -48.75 3.17
N THR A 38 11.03 -47.81 3.93
CA THR A 38 11.03 -46.40 3.57
C THR A 38 12.48 -46.06 3.33
N PRO A 39 12.89 -45.65 2.11
CA PRO A 39 14.22 -45.08 1.97
C PRO A 39 14.30 -43.95 3.01
N ASP A 40 15.35 -43.95 3.82
CA ASP A 40 15.75 -42.78 4.58
C ASP A 40 15.92 -41.66 3.57
N VAL A 41 14.86 -40.90 3.34
CA VAL A 41 14.96 -39.60 2.69
C VAL A 41 15.74 -38.80 3.72
N PRO A 42 16.97 -38.36 3.39
CA PRO A 42 17.66 -37.44 4.29
C PRO A 42 16.68 -36.28 4.47
N SER A 43 16.21 -36.09 5.70
CA SER A 43 15.51 -34.87 6.09
C SER A 43 16.39 -33.74 5.60
N THR A 44 15.93 -33.04 4.57
CA THR A 44 16.55 -31.76 4.21
C THR A 44 16.66 -31.00 5.51
N PRO A 45 17.86 -30.55 5.92
CA PRO A 45 17.94 -29.76 7.12
C PRO A 45 16.92 -28.64 6.95
N GLN A 46 15.91 -28.57 7.82
CA GLN A 46 15.19 -27.33 8.01
C GLN A 46 16.31 -26.32 8.23
N GLN A 47 16.45 -25.39 7.28
CA GLN A 47 17.28 -24.23 7.52
C GLN A 47 16.76 -23.67 8.84
N GLU A 48 17.56 -23.82 9.91
CA GLU A 48 17.36 -23.05 11.12
C GLU A 48 17.30 -21.61 10.64
N GLN A 49 16.12 -21.01 10.72
CA GLN A 49 15.99 -19.57 10.52
C GLN A 49 16.89 -18.96 11.57
N THR A 50 18.05 -18.50 11.13
CA THR A 50 19.01 -17.83 12.00
C THR A 50 18.28 -16.60 12.51
N GLU A 51 18.00 -16.57 13.80
CA GLU A 51 17.32 -15.46 14.46
C GLU A 51 18.14 -14.19 14.15
N VAL A 52 17.51 -13.19 13.53
CA VAL A 52 18.18 -11.92 13.20
C VAL A 52 18.56 -11.25 14.51
N PRO A 53 19.83 -10.90 14.73
CA PRO A 53 20.23 -10.22 15.97
C PRO A 53 19.50 -8.87 16.14
N PRO A 54 19.23 -8.44 17.37
CA PRO A 54 18.66 -7.11 17.61
C PRO A 54 19.61 -6.02 17.10
N PRO A 55 19.10 -4.86 16.65
CA PRO A 55 19.93 -3.79 16.12
C PRO A 55 20.83 -3.17 17.19
N GLU A 56 22.03 -2.74 16.76
CA GLU A 56 23.02 -2.06 17.61
C GLU A 56 23.34 -0.65 17.06
N GLY A 57 22.91 0.39 17.75
CA GLY A 57 23.03 1.77 17.25
C GLY A 57 22.31 1.90 15.92
N CYS A 58 22.94 2.45 14.90
CA CYS A 58 22.38 2.55 13.56
C CYS A 58 22.62 1.32 12.68
N THR A 59 23.14 0.23 13.24
CA THR A 59 23.29 -1.03 12.50
C THR A 59 22.07 -1.90 12.71
N ASP A 60 21.35 -2.20 11.66
CA ASP A 60 20.30 -3.22 11.63
C ASP A 60 20.84 -4.44 10.85
N TYR A 61 20.53 -5.64 11.33
CA TYR A 61 21.02 -6.89 10.73
C TYR A 61 19.97 -7.57 9.87
N ASP A 62 18.78 -6.99 9.79
CA ASP A 62 17.73 -7.47 8.90
C ASP A 62 17.95 -6.90 7.49
N GLU A 63 18.14 -7.79 6.51
CA GLU A 63 18.35 -7.43 5.10
C GLU A 63 17.18 -6.67 4.47
N ALA A 64 15.99 -6.76 5.07
CA ALA A 64 14.84 -5.97 4.64
C ALA A 64 14.95 -4.49 5.01
N VAL A 65 15.80 -4.14 5.98
CA VAL A 65 16.03 -2.75 6.41
C VAL A 65 17.09 -2.11 5.53
N ILE A 66 16.70 -1.11 4.76
CA ILE A 66 17.59 -0.45 3.78
C ILE A 66 18.07 0.93 4.21
N ALA A 67 17.51 1.51 5.27
CA ALA A 67 18.01 2.73 5.92
C ALA A 67 17.60 2.75 7.39
N THR A 68 18.43 3.37 8.23
CA THR A 68 18.29 3.36 9.70
C THR A 68 18.60 4.73 10.30
N CYS A 69 18.25 4.92 11.57
CA CYS A 69 18.51 6.17 12.31
C CYS A 69 17.89 7.43 11.69
N LEU A 70 16.83 7.27 10.92
CA LEU A 70 16.07 8.37 10.35
C LEU A 70 15.18 9.04 11.41
N ASP A 71 14.56 10.15 11.08
CA ASP A 71 13.63 10.87 11.96
C ASP A 71 12.20 10.83 11.42
N THR A 72 11.39 9.90 11.92
CA THR A 72 9.94 9.82 11.61
C THR A 72 9.65 9.78 10.11
N VAL A 73 9.80 8.62 9.48
CA VAL A 73 9.62 8.46 8.01
C VAL A 73 8.14 8.39 7.66
N SER A 74 7.53 9.53 7.44
CA SER A 74 6.09 9.71 7.13
C SER A 74 5.76 9.67 5.65
N ALA A 75 6.76 9.67 4.77
CA ALA A 75 6.56 9.67 3.33
C ALA A 75 7.65 8.85 2.65
N VAL A 76 7.26 8.01 1.70
CA VAL A 76 8.19 7.25 0.85
C VAL A 76 7.74 7.33 -0.61
N ALA A 77 8.71 7.33 -1.52
CA ALA A 77 8.45 7.20 -2.94
C ALA A 77 9.47 6.25 -3.57
N ALA A 78 9.01 5.18 -4.19
CA ALA A 78 9.86 4.21 -4.86
C ALA A 78 10.55 4.86 -6.06
N MET A 79 11.87 4.65 -6.20
CA MET A 79 12.65 5.10 -7.35
C MET A 79 12.57 4.06 -8.47
N PRO A 80 12.67 4.47 -9.74
CA PRO A 80 12.78 3.53 -10.85
C PRO A 80 13.97 2.57 -10.64
N SER A 81 13.73 1.27 -10.74
CA SER A 81 14.72 0.22 -10.53
C SER A 81 14.90 -0.62 -11.80
N ASP A 82 16.11 -1.12 -12.01
CA ASP A 82 16.42 -2.15 -13.03
C ASP A 82 16.18 -3.59 -12.52
N GLY A 83 15.65 -3.71 -11.30
CA GLY A 83 15.35 -4.99 -10.65
C GLY A 83 16.50 -5.57 -9.83
N GLN A 84 17.67 -4.93 -9.78
CA GLN A 84 18.81 -5.39 -8.97
C GLN A 84 18.91 -4.64 -7.64
N VAL A 85 18.64 -3.35 -7.65
CA VAL A 85 18.72 -2.49 -6.46
C VAL A 85 17.37 -1.83 -6.26
N VAL A 86 16.80 -2.00 -5.09
CA VAL A 86 15.61 -1.25 -4.68
C VAL A 86 16.06 0.04 -4.03
N SER A 87 15.58 1.16 -4.53
CA SER A 87 15.88 2.49 -3.99
C SER A 87 14.62 3.31 -3.79
N ALA A 88 14.66 4.24 -2.85
CA ALA A 88 13.54 5.09 -2.48
C ALA A 88 13.98 6.48 -2.07
N LEU A 89 13.05 7.43 -2.18
CA LEU A 89 13.10 8.66 -1.42
C LEU A 89 12.34 8.46 -0.11
N ALA A 90 13.00 8.74 1.01
CA ALA A 90 12.44 8.72 2.35
C ALA A 90 12.32 10.16 2.88
N GLY A 91 11.12 10.56 3.27
CA GLY A 91 10.80 11.88 3.79
C GLY A 91 10.66 11.88 5.31
N GLU A 92 11.49 12.65 5.98
CA GLU A 92 11.40 12.86 7.42
C GLU A 92 10.39 13.96 7.74
N ARG A 93 9.34 13.60 8.50
CA ARG A 93 8.20 14.48 8.81
C ARG A 93 8.63 15.81 9.44
N LYS A 94 9.41 15.71 10.52
CA LYS A 94 9.73 16.87 11.37
C LYS A 94 10.87 17.70 10.80
N SER A 95 11.88 17.05 10.30
CA SER A 95 13.07 17.72 9.78
C SER A 95 12.87 18.29 8.38
N GLY A 96 11.95 17.72 7.59
CA GLY A 96 11.74 18.04 6.17
C GLY A 96 12.90 17.58 5.27
N ARG A 97 13.78 16.69 5.76
CA ARG A 97 14.82 16.05 4.92
C ARG A 97 14.16 15.03 4.00
N VAL A 98 14.64 14.96 2.80
CA VAL A 98 14.35 13.89 1.83
C VAL A 98 15.66 13.20 1.55
N LEU A 99 15.72 11.91 1.82
CA LEU A 99 16.91 11.08 1.68
C LEU A 99 16.72 10.12 0.51
N LEU A 100 17.75 9.95 -0.31
CA LEU A 100 17.84 8.84 -1.26
C LEU A 100 18.50 7.67 -0.53
N VAL A 101 17.77 6.56 -0.45
CA VAL A 101 18.23 5.33 0.22
C VAL A 101 18.14 4.15 -0.72
N ASP A 102 18.98 3.13 -0.55
CA ASP A 102 18.90 1.93 -1.37
C ASP A 102 19.28 0.65 -0.60
N SER A 103 18.98 -0.50 -1.22
CA SER A 103 19.26 -1.83 -0.66
C SER A 103 20.76 -2.19 -0.59
N ASN A 104 21.66 -1.32 -1.06
CA ASN A 104 23.12 -1.45 -0.86
C ASN A 104 23.61 -0.66 0.35
N GLY A 105 22.70 0.01 1.07
CA GLY A 105 23.03 0.83 2.24
C GLY A 105 23.49 2.25 1.89
N GLN A 106 23.19 2.74 0.67
CA GLN A 106 23.40 4.16 0.34
C GLN A 106 22.35 5.01 1.05
N GLU A 107 22.79 6.13 1.64
CA GLU A 107 21.95 7.13 2.28
C GLU A 107 22.53 8.51 2.00
N ASP A 108 21.87 9.27 1.10
CA ASP A 108 22.29 10.62 0.71
C ASP A 108 21.14 11.62 0.86
N GLU A 109 21.45 12.82 1.32
CA GLU A 109 20.46 13.90 1.33
C GLU A 109 20.12 14.33 -0.10
N TYR A 110 18.88 14.09 -0.51
CA TYR A 110 18.35 14.46 -1.83
C TYR A 110 17.86 15.90 -1.85
N ALA A 111 17.16 16.32 -0.78
CA ALA A 111 16.64 17.66 -0.60
C ALA A 111 16.35 17.97 0.87
N LYS A 112 16.23 19.27 1.17
CA LYS A 112 15.75 19.78 2.45
C LYS A 112 14.61 20.76 2.21
N LEU A 113 13.43 20.42 2.72
CA LEU A 113 12.22 21.24 2.61
C LEU A 113 12.01 22.03 3.91
N ASN A 114 11.52 23.26 3.79
CA ASN A 114 11.17 24.04 4.96
C ASN A 114 9.73 23.73 5.37
N VAL A 115 9.55 22.98 6.46
CA VAL A 115 8.27 22.51 6.96
C VAL A 115 7.95 23.10 8.34
N ASP A 116 6.67 23.21 8.64
CA ASP A 116 6.16 23.43 9.98
C ASP A 116 5.61 22.10 10.52
N ALA A 117 6.35 21.51 11.42
CA ALA A 117 6.01 20.24 12.06
C ALA A 117 5.34 20.41 13.43
N SER A 118 4.80 21.60 13.72
CA SER A 118 3.94 21.79 14.87
C SER A 118 2.65 21.00 14.69
N GLY A 119 2.19 20.34 15.75
CA GLY A 119 1.06 19.42 15.67
C GLY A 119 1.37 18.18 14.82
N ASP A 120 0.43 17.77 13.97
CA ASP A 120 0.52 16.61 13.09
C ASP A 120 1.04 16.91 11.68
N GLY A 121 1.42 18.16 11.40
CA GLY A 121 1.96 18.59 10.12
C GLY A 121 3.43 18.23 9.89
N GLY A 122 3.99 18.70 8.78
CA GLY A 122 5.37 18.48 8.37
C GLY A 122 5.50 18.05 6.91
N LEU A 123 6.44 17.17 6.59
CA LEU A 123 6.52 16.50 5.30
C LEU A 123 5.62 15.26 5.34
N MET A 124 4.49 15.27 4.63
CA MET A 124 3.43 14.27 4.78
C MET A 124 3.28 13.34 3.58
N GLY A 125 3.80 13.69 2.42
CA GLY A 125 3.68 12.86 1.23
C GLY A 125 4.78 13.14 0.22
N LEU A 126 5.21 12.12 -0.51
CA LEU A 126 6.15 12.18 -1.62
C LEU A 126 5.60 11.41 -2.81
N ALA A 127 5.83 11.92 -4.01
CA ALA A 127 5.60 11.20 -5.26
C ALA A 127 6.63 11.62 -6.31
N LEU A 128 7.08 10.69 -7.13
CA LEU A 128 7.85 11.04 -8.32
C LEU A 128 6.92 11.68 -9.36
N SER A 129 7.48 12.53 -10.22
CA SER A 129 6.75 12.98 -11.40
C SER A 129 6.31 11.79 -12.26
N PRO A 130 5.11 11.81 -12.87
CA PRO A 130 4.74 10.79 -13.87
C PRO A 130 5.75 10.68 -15.02
N THR A 131 6.51 11.75 -15.28
CA THR A 131 7.57 11.84 -16.28
C THR A 131 8.98 11.92 -15.66
N TYR A 132 9.17 11.34 -14.47
CA TYR A 132 10.42 11.43 -13.71
C TYR A 132 11.66 11.03 -14.50
N ALA A 133 11.56 10.06 -15.41
CA ALA A 133 12.66 9.65 -16.26
C ALA A 133 13.22 10.81 -17.12
N GLU A 134 12.35 11.79 -17.45
CA GLU A 134 12.67 12.94 -18.31
C GLU A 134 13.00 14.19 -17.49
N ASP A 135 12.13 14.51 -16.50
CA ASP A 135 12.16 15.80 -15.79
C ASP A 135 12.88 15.77 -14.44
N ARG A 136 13.06 14.55 -13.84
CA ARG A 136 13.68 14.34 -12.53
C ARG A 136 12.98 15.10 -11.38
N LEU A 137 11.71 15.43 -11.56
CA LEU A 137 10.95 16.15 -10.56
C LEU A 137 10.34 15.20 -9.52
N VAL A 138 10.33 15.68 -8.28
CA VAL A 138 9.68 15.07 -7.13
C VAL A 138 8.64 16.04 -6.60
N TYR A 139 7.47 15.54 -6.25
CA TYR A 139 6.41 16.28 -5.58
C TYR A 139 6.41 15.95 -4.09
N ALA A 140 6.19 16.96 -3.26
CA ALA A 140 6.01 16.78 -1.83
C ALA A 140 4.76 17.51 -1.35
N TYR A 141 3.99 16.85 -0.47
CA TYR A 141 2.95 17.51 0.33
C TYR A 141 3.58 17.93 1.66
N ILE A 142 3.53 19.23 1.95
CA ILE A 142 4.15 19.78 3.14
C ILE A 142 3.20 20.75 3.87
N THR A 143 3.35 20.79 5.18
CA THR A 143 2.78 21.85 6.02
C THR A 143 3.79 22.98 6.16
N THR A 144 3.36 24.20 5.98
CA THR A 144 4.15 25.41 6.20
C THR A 144 3.57 26.26 7.33
N GLY A 145 4.19 27.39 7.66
CA GLY A 145 3.63 28.34 8.62
C GLY A 145 2.29 28.95 8.18
N GLU A 146 1.96 28.93 6.90
CA GLU A 146 0.79 29.58 6.30
C GLU A 146 -0.32 28.61 5.92
N ASP A 147 0.02 27.48 5.27
CA ASP A 147 -0.92 26.52 4.68
C ASP A 147 -0.28 25.13 4.54
N ASN A 148 -1.08 24.15 4.19
CA ASN A 148 -0.60 22.92 3.56
C ASN A 148 -0.49 23.16 2.06
N ARG A 149 0.53 22.58 1.42
CA ARG A 149 0.77 22.79 -0.01
C ARG A 149 1.50 21.64 -0.68
N VAL A 150 1.34 21.56 -2.00
CA VAL A 150 2.19 20.72 -2.84
C VAL A 150 3.28 21.57 -3.45
N VAL A 151 4.51 21.09 -3.32
CA VAL A 151 5.70 21.67 -3.96
C VAL A 151 6.32 20.64 -4.89
N ARG A 152 7.10 21.10 -5.89
CA ARG A 152 7.95 20.25 -6.73
C ARG A 152 9.40 20.71 -6.69
N PHE A 153 10.32 19.78 -6.79
CA PHE A 153 11.76 20.05 -6.78
C PHE A 153 12.52 18.94 -7.54
N ALA A 154 13.74 19.26 -7.95
CA ALA A 154 14.73 18.27 -8.36
C ALA A 154 15.90 18.31 -7.38
N GLN A 155 16.74 17.28 -7.38
CA GLN A 155 17.92 17.22 -6.51
C GLN A 155 18.77 18.48 -6.64
N GLY A 156 19.10 19.08 -5.51
CA GLY A 156 19.92 20.30 -5.45
C GLY A 156 19.23 21.58 -5.95
N GLN A 157 17.94 21.55 -6.27
CA GLN A 157 17.17 22.72 -6.68
C GLN A 157 16.17 23.16 -5.60
N PRO A 158 15.93 24.47 -5.46
CA PRO A 158 14.94 24.97 -4.51
C PRO A 158 13.52 24.50 -4.91
N PRO A 159 12.67 24.17 -3.92
CA PRO A 159 11.29 23.76 -4.19
C PRO A 159 10.46 24.92 -4.78
N LYS A 160 9.56 24.57 -5.69
CA LYS A 160 8.60 25.50 -6.30
C LYS A 160 7.18 25.08 -5.94
N PRO A 161 6.31 26.03 -5.55
CA PRO A 161 4.91 25.71 -5.25
C PRO A 161 4.17 25.23 -6.52
N VAL A 162 3.31 24.24 -6.35
CA VAL A 162 2.43 23.67 -7.37
C VAL A 162 0.97 23.94 -7.01
N LEU A 163 0.58 23.60 -5.79
CA LEU A 163 -0.74 23.86 -5.24
C LEU A 163 -0.58 24.46 -3.84
N THR A 164 -1.17 25.63 -3.62
CA THR A 164 -1.11 26.36 -2.34
C THR A 164 -2.51 26.65 -1.82
N GLY A 165 -2.61 27.10 -0.56
CA GLY A 165 -3.90 27.49 0.04
C GLY A 165 -4.74 26.29 0.47
N ILE A 166 -4.17 25.11 0.64
CA ILE A 166 -4.84 24.01 1.33
C ILE A 166 -4.89 24.39 2.81
N PRO A 167 -6.08 24.44 3.44
CA PRO A 167 -6.20 24.85 4.83
C PRO A 167 -5.32 24.04 5.76
N LYS A 168 -4.76 24.72 6.76
CA LYS A 168 -3.95 24.18 7.84
C LYS A 168 -4.68 24.35 9.17
N GLY A 169 -4.59 23.35 10.05
CA GLY A 169 -5.10 23.35 11.41
C GLY A 169 -4.02 23.13 12.47
N GLU A 170 -4.40 23.04 13.72
CA GLU A 170 -3.56 22.50 14.79
C GLU A 170 -3.35 20.99 14.59
N ASP A 171 -4.37 20.32 14.04
CA ASP A 171 -4.40 18.93 13.61
C ASP A 171 -5.12 18.81 12.25
N GLY A 172 -5.22 17.58 11.70
CA GLY A 172 -5.86 17.34 10.43
C GLY A 172 -5.04 17.85 9.23
N ASN A 173 -3.70 17.91 9.34
CA ASN A 173 -2.79 18.33 8.30
C ASN A 173 -2.27 17.16 7.44
N ALA A 174 -2.78 15.98 7.67
CA ALA A 174 -2.42 14.79 6.90
C ALA A 174 -2.59 15.03 5.39
N GLY A 175 -1.78 14.34 4.59
CA GLY A 175 -1.86 14.44 3.14
C GLY A 175 -1.04 13.37 2.46
N ALA A 176 -1.53 12.90 1.31
CA ALA A 176 -0.85 11.90 0.50
C ALA A 176 -0.81 12.33 -0.96
N LEU A 177 0.20 11.84 -1.66
CA LEU A 177 0.43 12.08 -3.08
C LEU A 177 0.54 10.75 -3.84
N LEU A 178 -0.02 10.72 -5.04
CA LEU A 178 0.12 9.60 -5.95
C LEU A 178 0.21 10.11 -7.39
N ALA A 179 1.28 9.73 -8.09
CA ALA A 179 1.39 9.96 -9.53
C ALA A 179 0.61 8.85 -10.28
N SER A 180 -0.33 9.26 -11.11
CA SER A 180 -1.13 8.33 -11.91
C SER A 180 -0.52 8.08 -13.29
N PRO A 181 -0.74 6.88 -13.89
CA PRO A 181 -0.20 6.52 -15.20
C PRO A 181 -0.68 7.44 -16.34
N ASP A 182 -1.80 8.13 -16.16
CA ASP A 182 -2.34 9.11 -17.10
C ASP A 182 -1.62 10.48 -17.08
N GLY A 183 -0.59 10.61 -16.25
CA GLY A 183 0.20 11.84 -16.10
C GLY A 183 -0.36 12.83 -15.10
N SER A 184 -1.46 12.50 -14.41
CA SER A 184 -2.01 13.33 -13.34
C SER A 184 -1.35 13.04 -11.98
N LEU A 185 -1.54 13.96 -11.04
CA LEU A 185 -1.18 13.81 -9.64
C LEU A 185 -2.47 13.82 -8.80
N LEU A 186 -2.69 12.76 -8.05
CA LEU A 186 -3.72 12.72 -7.00
C LEU A 186 -3.14 13.27 -5.69
N VAL A 187 -3.93 14.11 -5.01
CA VAL A 187 -3.58 14.73 -3.75
C VAL A 187 -4.72 14.51 -2.77
N ALA A 188 -4.51 13.71 -1.74
CA ALA A 188 -5.44 13.62 -0.62
C ALA A 188 -5.05 14.66 0.45
N THR A 189 -6.04 15.35 1.01
CA THR A 189 -5.84 16.45 1.96
C THR A 189 -6.66 16.23 3.22
N GLY A 190 -6.09 16.51 4.38
CA GLY A 190 -6.77 16.49 5.65
C GLY A 190 -7.79 17.64 5.81
N ASN A 191 -8.66 17.51 6.80
CA ASN A 191 -9.74 18.48 7.03
C ASN A 191 -9.34 19.71 7.86
N ALA A 192 -8.06 19.84 8.22
CA ALA A 192 -7.51 20.92 9.05
C ALA A 192 -8.22 21.06 10.43
N GLY A 193 -8.64 19.92 11.01
CA GLY A 193 -9.36 19.90 12.30
C GLY A 193 -10.82 20.38 12.22
N ASP A 194 -11.33 20.70 11.04
CA ASP A 194 -12.69 21.16 10.82
C ASP A 194 -13.44 20.29 9.78
N PRO A 195 -14.20 19.28 10.23
CA PRO A 195 -14.98 18.41 9.34
C PRO A 195 -15.99 19.17 8.47
N GLY A 196 -16.38 20.40 8.86
CA GLY A 196 -17.27 21.23 8.05
C GLY A 196 -16.62 21.70 6.76
N GLN A 197 -15.30 21.89 6.74
CA GLN A 197 -14.57 22.30 5.54
C GLN A 197 -14.51 21.20 4.47
N SER A 198 -14.45 19.94 4.88
CA SER A 198 -14.43 18.82 3.94
C SER A 198 -15.67 18.73 3.04
N ARG A 199 -16.79 19.34 3.48
CA ARG A 199 -18.06 19.41 2.72
C ARG A 199 -18.22 20.70 1.90
N GLN A 200 -17.35 21.68 2.10
CA GLN A 200 -17.43 22.94 1.36
C GLN A 200 -16.81 22.79 -0.04
N PRO A 201 -17.57 23.08 -1.13
CA PRO A 201 -17.07 22.82 -2.50
C PRO A 201 -15.84 23.65 -2.90
N ARG A 202 -15.61 24.79 -2.22
CA ARG A 202 -14.48 25.69 -2.50
C ARG A 202 -13.28 25.46 -1.60
N SER A 203 -13.43 24.72 -0.51
CA SER A 203 -12.32 24.36 0.36
C SER A 203 -11.51 23.25 -0.27
N LEU A 204 -10.18 23.35 -0.14
CA LEU A 204 -9.25 22.28 -0.49
C LEU A 204 -8.96 21.33 0.69
N ALA A 205 -9.57 21.56 1.87
CA ALA A 205 -9.45 20.67 3.01
C ALA A 205 -10.39 19.47 2.90
N GLY A 206 -9.93 18.31 3.30
CA GLY A 206 -10.73 17.09 3.34
C GLY A 206 -11.17 16.61 1.94
N LYS A 207 -10.25 16.60 0.98
CA LYS A 207 -10.52 16.30 -0.43
C LYS A 207 -9.56 15.25 -0.99
N VAL A 208 -9.99 14.60 -2.05
CA VAL A 208 -9.09 14.04 -3.06
C VAL A 208 -9.13 14.96 -4.27
N LEU A 209 -7.97 15.46 -4.66
CA LEU A 209 -7.79 16.38 -5.78
C LEU A 209 -7.05 15.66 -6.91
N ARG A 210 -7.40 15.99 -8.17
CA ARG A 210 -6.67 15.56 -9.37
C ARG A 210 -6.16 16.78 -10.10
N ILE A 211 -4.85 16.87 -10.24
CA ILE A 211 -4.14 18.02 -10.80
C ILE A 211 -3.10 17.58 -11.83
N ASP A 212 -2.76 18.49 -12.73
CA ASP A 212 -1.58 18.35 -13.59
C ASP A 212 -0.29 18.76 -12.84
N GLY A 213 0.86 18.59 -13.48
CA GLY A 213 2.17 18.94 -12.92
C GLY A 213 2.36 20.44 -12.59
N SER A 214 1.41 21.30 -12.95
CA SER A 214 1.40 22.74 -12.63
C SER A 214 0.34 23.12 -11.59
N GLY A 215 -0.43 22.15 -11.10
CA GLY A 215 -1.48 22.35 -10.10
C GLY A 215 -2.83 22.76 -10.68
N GLN A 216 -3.02 22.67 -12.00
CA GLN A 216 -4.31 22.95 -12.64
C GLN A 216 -5.19 21.69 -12.65
N PRO A 217 -6.53 21.84 -12.74
CA PRO A 217 -7.40 20.71 -12.99
C PRO A 217 -7.00 19.98 -14.27
N VAL A 218 -7.08 18.64 -14.27
CA VAL A 218 -6.83 17.83 -15.47
C VAL A 218 -8.03 17.88 -16.40
N ASP A 219 -9.23 17.77 -15.83
CA ASP A 219 -10.49 17.76 -16.56
C ASP A 219 -11.44 18.83 -16.01
N GLY A 220 -12.06 19.62 -16.92
CA GLY A 220 -13.02 20.65 -16.54
C GLY A 220 -12.44 21.76 -15.67
N ASP A 221 -13.27 22.33 -14.77
CA ASP A 221 -12.92 23.49 -13.94
C ASP A 221 -12.61 23.13 -12.48
N SER A 222 -12.84 21.88 -12.07
CA SER A 222 -12.67 21.41 -10.69
C SER A 222 -11.46 20.50 -10.54
N ARG A 223 -10.70 20.72 -9.47
CA ARG A 223 -9.65 19.79 -9.02
C ARG A 223 -10.21 18.67 -8.15
N VAL A 224 -11.40 18.89 -7.55
CA VAL A 224 -11.97 18.00 -6.55
C VAL A 224 -12.61 16.81 -7.25
N VAL A 225 -12.12 15.60 -6.96
CA VAL A 225 -12.69 14.34 -7.42
C VAL A 225 -13.41 13.57 -6.31
N ALA A 226 -13.07 13.84 -5.03
CA ALA A 226 -13.81 13.34 -3.89
C ALA A 226 -13.72 14.30 -2.70
N SER A 227 -14.71 14.21 -1.80
CA SER A 227 -14.85 15.05 -0.61
C SER A 227 -15.09 14.18 0.63
N GLY A 228 -15.01 14.78 1.83
CA GLY A 228 -15.34 14.10 3.08
C GLY A 228 -14.15 13.45 3.77
N MET A 229 -12.92 13.60 3.27
CA MET A 229 -11.73 13.10 3.93
C MET A 229 -11.49 13.81 5.26
N SER A 230 -10.94 13.07 6.22
CA SER A 230 -10.59 13.57 7.56
C SER A 230 -9.09 13.70 7.73
N GLN A 231 -8.40 12.57 7.83
CA GLN A 231 -6.93 12.48 7.91
C GLN A 231 -6.43 11.36 6.98
N PRO A 232 -6.37 11.62 5.67
CA PRO A 232 -5.95 10.60 4.71
C PRO A 232 -4.51 10.16 4.98
N GLY A 233 -4.33 8.84 5.15
CA GLY A 233 -3.03 8.24 5.43
C GLY A 233 -2.25 7.88 4.17
N GLY A 234 -2.95 7.55 3.06
CA GLY A 234 -2.31 7.12 1.83
C GLY A 234 -3.22 7.09 0.62
N LEU A 235 -2.57 7.04 -0.53
CA LEU A 235 -3.15 6.80 -1.85
C LEU A 235 -2.35 5.67 -2.50
N CYS A 236 -3.03 4.69 -3.08
CA CYS A 236 -2.39 3.66 -3.90
C CYS A 236 -3.31 3.23 -5.04
N GLN A 237 -2.71 2.64 -6.08
CA GLN A 237 -3.45 2.20 -7.26
C GLN A 237 -2.79 0.98 -7.89
N THR A 238 -3.57 0.28 -8.73
CA THR A 238 -3.01 -0.71 -9.65
C THR A 238 -2.01 -0.08 -10.62
N ALA A 239 -1.09 -0.87 -11.15
CA ALA A 239 -0.07 -0.39 -12.07
C ALA A 239 -0.63 0.28 -13.35
N ASP A 240 -1.82 -0.14 -13.79
CA ASP A 240 -2.54 0.44 -14.93
C ASP A 240 -3.45 1.63 -14.56
N GLY A 241 -3.56 1.95 -13.26
CA GLY A 241 -4.42 3.01 -12.75
C GLY A 241 -5.92 2.70 -12.75
N SER A 242 -6.33 1.47 -13.08
CA SER A 242 -7.73 1.07 -13.17
C SER A 242 -8.45 1.00 -11.81
N ARG A 243 -7.71 1.01 -10.72
CA ARG A 243 -8.25 0.93 -9.37
C ARG A 243 -7.40 1.77 -8.43
N THR A 244 -8.02 2.76 -7.79
CA THR A 244 -7.36 3.66 -6.84
C THR A 244 -8.01 3.56 -5.48
N TRP A 245 -7.19 3.51 -4.44
CA TRP A 245 -7.59 3.44 -3.04
C TRP A 245 -7.14 4.67 -2.27
N VAL A 246 -7.92 5.00 -1.26
CA VAL A 246 -7.62 6.05 -0.27
C VAL A 246 -7.85 5.48 1.11
N THR A 247 -6.87 5.58 1.98
CA THR A 247 -7.02 5.30 3.41
C THR A 247 -7.31 6.59 4.15
N ASP A 248 -8.18 6.56 5.15
CA ASP A 248 -8.54 7.75 5.92
C ASP A 248 -8.79 7.40 7.39
N ARG A 249 -8.29 8.20 8.30
CA ARG A 249 -8.54 8.10 9.73
C ARG A 249 -9.62 9.13 10.10
N THR A 250 -10.80 8.65 10.42
CA THR A 250 -11.91 9.52 10.86
C THR A 250 -12.00 9.58 12.37
N ALA A 251 -12.92 10.41 12.89
CA ALA A 251 -13.14 10.51 14.32
C ALA A 251 -13.70 9.20 14.91
N ASP A 252 -14.52 8.48 14.14
CA ASP A 252 -15.26 7.31 14.62
C ASP A 252 -14.55 5.99 14.29
N GLU A 253 -13.95 5.88 13.10
CA GLU A 253 -13.33 4.65 12.57
C GLU A 253 -12.23 4.99 11.56
N ASP A 254 -11.37 4.04 11.27
CA ASP A 254 -10.50 4.12 10.11
C ASP A 254 -11.20 3.50 8.90
N ALA A 255 -10.90 3.97 7.70
CA ALA A 255 -11.62 3.56 6.49
C ALA A 255 -10.71 3.38 5.28
N LEU A 256 -11.10 2.46 4.40
CA LEU A 256 -10.59 2.32 3.05
C LEU A 256 -11.70 2.70 2.07
N TYR A 257 -11.37 3.59 1.15
CA TYR A 257 -12.27 3.99 0.07
C TYR A 257 -11.70 3.56 -1.27
N ARG A 258 -12.59 3.23 -2.20
CA ARG A 258 -12.26 3.12 -3.62
C ARG A 258 -12.68 4.40 -4.32
N LEU A 259 -11.76 5.03 -5.03
CA LEU A 259 -12.06 6.20 -5.86
C LEU A 259 -12.74 5.72 -7.16
N PRO A 260 -13.98 6.14 -7.45
CA PRO A 260 -14.65 5.77 -8.71
C PRO A 260 -14.02 6.46 -9.92
N ASP A 261 -14.09 5.82 -11.08
CA ASP A 261 -13.58 6.40 -12.35
C ASP A 261 -14.33 7.66 -12.77
N ASP A 262 -15.62 7.75 -12.43
CA ASP A 262 -16.52 8.86 -12.67
C ASP A 262 -16.71 9.77 -11.46
N ALA A 263 -15.69 9.85 -10.58
CA ALA A 263 -15.73 10.65 -9.37
C ALA A 263 -16.05 12.12 -9.69
N ASP A 264 -17.12 12.63 -9.09
CA ASP A 264 -17.74 13.96 -9.37
C ASP A 264 -17.52 14.99 -8.26
N GLY A 265 -16.65 14.66 -7.28
CA GLY A 265 -16.37 15.50 -6.11
C GLY A 265 -17.27 15.23 -4.91
N GLY A 266 -18.15 14.22 -4.97
CA GLY A 266 -19.00 13.77 -3.87
C GLY A 266 -18.24 13.09 -2.74
N GLU A 267 -18.96 12.75 -1.66
CA GLU A 267 -18.44 11.95 -0.57
C GLU A 267 -18.31 10.48 -1.02
N LEU A 268 -17.21 9.83 -0.62
CA LEU A 268 -16.97 8.42 -0.89
C LEU A 268 -17.69 7.53 0.13
N THR A 269 -18.10 6.35 -0.31
CA THR A 269 -18.57 5.28 0.58
C THR A 269 -17.40 4.36 0.90
N ALA A 270 -17.16 4.08 2.18
CA ALA A 270 -16.12 3.15 2.59
C ALA A 270 -16.40 1.75 2.03
N VAL A 271 -15.38 1.09 1.50
CA VAL A 271 -15.44 -0.31 1.07
C VAL A 271 -15.01 -1.26 2.18
N TRP A 272 -14.30 -0.70 3.17
CA TRP A 272 -13.94 -1.37 4.41
C TRP A 272 -13.78 -0.33 5.52
N THR A 273 -14.12 -0.70 6.76
CA THR A 273 -13.89 0.12 7.95
C THR A 273 -13.26 -0.70 9.08
N TRP A 274 -12.48 -0.01 9.90
CA TRP A 274 -11.86 -0.54 11.11
C TRP A 274 -12.38 0.24 12.32
N PRO A 275 -13.38 -0.29 13.06
CA PRO A 275 -13.92 0.38 14.26
C PRO A 275 -12.90 0.49 15.41
N ASP A 276 -11.92 -0.40 15.46
CA ASP A 276 -10.82 -0.45 16.44
C ASP A 276 -9.69 0.54 16.16
N LYS A 277 -9.72 1.19 14.98
CA LYS A 277 -8.80 2.29 14.60
C LYS A 277 -7.33 1.90 14.67
N PRO A 278 -6.86 0.98 13.81
CA PRO A 278 -5.46 0.56 13.79
C PRO A 278 -4.50 1.69 13.37
N GLY A 279 -5.01 2.85 12.98
CA GLY A 279 -4.22 3.98 12.51
C GLY A 279 -3.73 3.80 11.09
N VAL A 280 -4.65 3.63 10.13
CA VAL A 280 -4.30 3.36 8.72
C VAL A 280 -3.44 4.47 8.12
N THR A 281 -2.41 4.06 7.36
CA THR A 281 -1.46 4.95 6.69
C THR A 281 -1.36 4.62 5.20
N GLY A 282 -0.16 4.55 4.63
CA GLY A 282 0.06 4.20 3.23
C GLY A 282 -0.51 2.84 2.84
N CYS A 283 -0.74 2.64 1.56
CA CYS A 283 -1.23 1.38 1.03
C CYS A 283 -0.49 0.96 -0.25
N THR A 284 -0.67 -0.31 -0.62
CA THR A 284 -0.26 -0.85 -1.93
C THR A 284 -1.30 -1.85 -2.45
N ASP A 285 -1.56 -1.82 -3.75
CA ASP A 285 -2.47 -2.74 -4.43
C ASP A 285 -1.68 -3.87 -5.08
N TRP A 286 -1.79 -5.08 -4.52
CA TRP A 286 -1.15 -6.30 -5.03
C TRP A 286 -1.95 -7.00 -6.13
N SER A 287 -3.03 -6.41 -6.61
CA SER A 287 -4.02 -6.94 -7.56
C SER A 287 -5.01 -7.93 -6.95
N ASP A 288 -4.60 -8.82 -6.07
CA ASP A 288 -5.43 -9.78 -5.34
C ASP A 288 -5.71 -9.37 -3.88
N SER A 289 -5.02 -8.37 -3.40
CA SER A 289 -5.19 -7.80 -2.06
C SER A 289 -4.74 -6.34 -2.03
N VAL A 290 -5.25 -5.59 -1.06
CA VAL A 290 -4.74 -4.26 -0.70
C VAL A 290 -4.05 -4.37 0.65
N ALA A 291 -2.75 -4.10 0.67
CA ALA A 291 -1.99 -4.00 1.91
C ALA A 291 -2.05 -2.56 2.44
N VAL A 292 -2.34 -2.41 3.72
CA VAL A 292 -2.45 -1.14 4.43
C VAL A 292 -1.52 -1.15 5.64
N GLY A 293 -0.61 -0.20 5.71
CA GLY A 293 0.23 0.01 6.88
C GLY A 293 -0.58 0.62 8.03
N THR A 294 -0.24 0.25 9.26
CA THR A 294 -0.91 0.78 10.45
C THR A 294 0.09 1.38 11.44
N GLU A 295 -0.30 2.49 12.01
CA GLU A 295 0.53 3.22 12.96
C GLU A 295 0.25 2.81 14.41
N SER A 296 -1.02 2.61 14.79
CA SER A 296 -1.39 2.25 16.16
C SER A 296 -1.20 0.77 16.45
N ASP A 297 -1.58 -0.10 15.51
CA ASP A 297 -1.41 -1.55 15.64
C ASP A 297 -0.02 -2.02 15.22
N ALA A 298 0.79 -1.13 14.62
CA ALA A 298 2.18 -1.39 14.25
C ALA A 298 2.37 -2.65 13.38
N ASN A 299 1.53 -2.81 12.36
CA ASN A 299 1.51 -3.97 11.48
C ASN A 299 1.08 -3.60 10.05
N VAL A 300 0.94 -4.60 9.19
CA VAL A 300 0.35 -4.46 7.86
C VAL A 300 -0.89 -5.33 7.75
N GLN A 301 -1.99 -4.75 7.32
CA GLN A 301 -3.26 -5.42 7.13
C GLN A 301 -3.55 -5.65 5.64
N ASN A 302 -3.67 -6.90 5.23
CA ASN A 302 -3.86 -7.31 3.84
C ASN A 302 -5.33 -7.67 3.62
N LEU A 303 -6.08 -6.81 2.96
CA LEU A 303 -7.49 -7.02 2.59
C LEU A 303 -7.56 -7.81 1.30
N PRO A 304 -8.11 -9.03 1.31
CA PRO A 304 -8.24 -9.83 0.09
C PRO A 304 -9.23 -9.19 -0.88
N LEU A 305 -8.94 -9.27 -2.16
CA LEU A 305 -9.81 -8.80 -3.23
C LEU A 305 -10.43 -9.97 -4.00
N THR A 306 -11.68 -9.80 -4.40
CA THR A 306 -12.37 -10.68 -5.34
C THR A 306 -11.88 -10.45 -6.77
N GLN A 307 -12.25 -11.31 -7.71
CA GLN A 307 -11.82 -11.18 -9.12
C GLN A 307 -12.30 -9.89 -9.80
N ASP A 308 -13.39 -9.30 -9.33
CA ASP A 308 -13.90 -7.98 -9.77
C ASP A 308 -13.30 -6.80 -8.99
N GLY A 309 -12.35 -7.09 -8.11
CA GLY A 309 -11.59 -6.07 -7.37
C GLY A 309 -12.35 -5.42 -6.21
N ALA A 310 -13.41 -6.05 -5.70
CA ALA A 310 -14.04 -5.67 -4.45
C ALA A 310 -13.33 -6.29 -3.24
N VAL A 311 -13.44 -5.67 -2.06
CA VAL A 311 -12.95 -6.28 -0.81
C VAL A 311 -13.75 -7.55 -0.53
N GLY A 312 -13.04 -8.68 -0.39
CA GLY A 312 -13.65 -10.02 -0.34
C GLY A 312 -13.67 -10.68 1.03
N GLY A 313 -13.14 -10.02 2.07
CA GLY A 313 -13.08 -10.61 3.41
C GLY A 313 -12.33 -9.73 4.41
N GLU A 314 -12.18 -10.25 5.62
CA GLU A 314 -11.44 -9.59 6.69
C GLU A 314 -9.93 -9.50 6.38
N PRO A 315 -9.22 -8.48 6.89
CA PRO A 315 -7.81 -8.32 6.67
C PRO A 315 -7.00 -9.43 7.33
N GLN A 316 -5.95 -9.88 6.63
CA GLN A 316 -4.93 -10.76 7.18
C GLN A 316 -3.80 -9.89 7.72
N VAL A 317 -3.50 -10.02 9.00
CA VAL A 317 -2.44 -9.27 9.68
C VAL A 317 -1.09 -9.93 9.39
N THR A 318 -0.11 -9.11 9.03
CA THR A 318 1.28 -9.51 8.84
C THR A 318 2.22 -8.49 9.49
N MET A 319 3.49 -8.85 9.69
CA MET A 319 4.53 -7.98 10.26
C MET A 319 4.23 -7.52 11.70
N ASP A 320 3.55 -8.36 12.46
CA ASP A 320 3.16 -8.14 13.85
C ASP A 320 4.09 -8.84 14.87
N GLY A 321 5.11 -9.55 14.39
CA GLY A 321 6.02 -10.36 15.21
C GLY A 321 5.62 -11.84 15.33
N GLU A 322 4.35 -12.18 15.05
CA GLU A 322 3.87 -13.56 14.95
C GLU A 322 3.80 -14.02 13.48
N ASN A 323 3.34 -13.12 12.61
CA ASN A 323 3.18 -13.35 11.18
C ASN A 323 4.20 -12.54 10.36
N GLY A 324 5.47 -12.74 10.67
CA GLY A 324 6.62 -12.05 10.11
C GLY A 324 7.28 -11.07 11.09
N PRO A 325 8.43 -10.47 10.69
CA PRO A 325 9.16 -9.55 11.56
C PRO A 325 8.30 -8.30 11.84
N SER A 326 8.38 -7.77 13.08
CA SER A 326 7.75 -6.49 13.41
C SER A 326 8.76 -5.35 13.30
N TYR A 327 8.36 -4.30 12.59
CA TYR A 327 9.15 -3.06 12.50
C TYR A 327 8.52 -1.90 13.27
N GLY A 328 7.43 -2.17 13.99
CA GLY A 328 6.69 -1.17 14.75
C GLY A 328 5.74 -0.35 13.87
N ARG A 329 5.56 0.92 14.21
CA ARG A 329 4.58 1.84 13.61
C ARG A 329 4.93 2.15 12.16
N ILE A 330 4.06 1.77 11.24
CA ILE A 330 4.23 2.03 9.80
C ILE A 330 3.61 3.39 9.47
N GLY A 331 4.44 4.38 9.14
CA GLY A 331 4.00 5.74 8.81
C GLY A 331 3.71 5.97 7.33
N ALA A 332 4.36 5.20 6.46
CA ALA A 332 4.19 5.27 5.01
C ALA A 332 4.37 3.90 4.39
N LEU A 333 3.65 3.65 3.27
CA LEU A 333 3.77 2.43 2.48
C LEU A 333 3.52 2.77 1.01
N THR A 334 4.38 2.30 0.12
CA THR A 334 4.24 2.47 -1.33
C THR A 334 4.75 1.25 -2.08
N GLN A 335 4.19 0.99 -3.25
CA GLN A 335 4.63 -0.10 -4.12
C GLN A 335 5.93 0.25 -4.83
N ALA A 336 6.91 -0.66 -4.81
CA ALA A 336 8.15 -0.56 -5.58
C ALA A 336 8.15 -1.46 -6.82
N SER A 337 7.54 -2.64 -6.71
CA SER A 337 7.38 -3.60 -7.82
C SER A 337 6.12 -4.43 -7.63
N ALA A 338 5.90 -5.43 -8.48
CA ALA A 338 4.76 -6.34 -8.34
C ALA A 338 4.75 -7.09 -7.00
N ASP A 339 5.93 -7.36 -6.43
CA ASP A 339 6.08 -8.21 -5.23
C ASP A 339 6.81 -7.51 -4.08
N VAL A 340 7.18 -6.22 -4.22
CA VAL A 340 7.90 -5.47 -3.19
C VAL A 340 7.24 -4.12 -2.95
N ALA A 341 6.98 -3.82 -1.69
CA ALA A 341 6.64 -2.49 -1.22
C ALA A 341 7.77 -1.92 -0.34
N ILE A 342 7.75 -0.61 -0.15
CA ILE A 342 8.67 0.12 0.71
C ILE A 342 7.84 0.78 1.80
N ALA A 343 8.23 0.57 3.04
CA ALA A 343 7.60 1.19 4.21
C ALA A 343 8.58 2.12 4.92
N GLY A 344 8.05 3.20 5.49
CA GLY A 344 8.74 4.05 6.45
C GLY A 344 8.18 3.85 7.84
N THR A 345 9.03 3.77 8.87
CA THR A 345 8.58 3.68 10.27
C THR A 345 8.52 5.05 10.96
N VAL A 346 7.66 5.14 11.96
CA VAL A 346 7.46 6.37 12.77
C VAL A 346 7.49 6.07 14.27
N ASN A 347 8.37 5.15 14.68
CA ASN A 347 8.46 4.69 16.07
C ASN A 347 8.88 5.81 17.04
N LYS A 348 9.67 6.78 16.58
CA LYS A 348 10.06 7.97 17.35
C LYS A 348 8.90 8.96 17.57
N ASP A 349 7.77 8.75 16.91
CA ASP A 349 6.59 9.60 17.05
C ASP A 349 5.49 8.89 17.85
N GLY A 350 5.76 8.70 19.15
CA GLY A 350 4.81 8.11 20.09
C GLY A 350 4.79 6.58 20.15
N GLY A 351 5.78 5.91 19.58
CA GLY A 351 6.00 4.46 19.69
C GLY A 351 7.12 4.09 20.66
N GLU A 352 7.59 2.87 20.55
CA GLU A 352 8.71 2.30 21.32
C GLU A 352 9.91 2.06 20.38
N PRO A 353 10.75 3.08 20.11
CA PRO A 353 11.80 2.95 19.12
C PRO A 353 12.93 2.02 19.60
N VAL A 354 13.43 1.18 18.69
CA VAL A 354 14.69 0.47 18.87
C VAL A 354 15.88 1.35 18.44
N SER A 355 17.11 0.90 18.66
CA SER A 355 18.30 1.74 18.43
C SER A 355 18.50 2.16 16.98
N SER A 356 18.02 1.38 15.99
CA SER A 356 18.12 1.67 14.56
C SER A 356 16.97 2.49 14.00
N ASP A 357 15.91 2.80 14.79
CA ASP A 357 14.75 3.54 14.33
C ASP A 357 15.05 5.03 14.06
N ASP A 358 14.26 5.73 13.22
CA ASP A 358 13.25 5.16 12.32
C ASP A 358 13.92 4.60 11.07
N ARG A 359 13.21 3.72 10.37
CA ARG A 359 13.79 2.87 9.32
C ARG A 359 13.00 2.97 8.02
N VAL A 360 13.68 2.64 6.92
CA VAL A 360 13.03 2.27 5.66
C VAL A 360 13.17 0.78 5.45
N VAL A 361 12.04 0.11 5.19
CA VAL A 361 11.96 -1.34 5.19
C VAL A 361 11.34 -1.84 3.88
N LEU A 362 11.87 -2.92 3.33
CA LEU A 362 11.28 -3.65 2.21
C LEU A 362 10.26 -4.66 2.73
N ILE A 363 9.07 -4.63 2.17
CA ILE A 363 8.01 -5.59 2.45
C ILE A 363 7.80 -6.44 1.20
N VAL A 364 8.12 -7.73 1.31
CA VAL A 364 7.87 -8.69 0.23
C VAL A 364 6.44 -9.20 0.36
N ARG A 365 5.71 -9.15 -0.76
CA ARG A 365 4.35 -9.67 -0.85
C ARG A 365 4.30 -11.13 -0.39
N GLN A 366 3.45 -11.41 0.59
CA GLN A 366 3.13 -12.78 0.95
C GLN A 366 2.12 -13.32 -0.08
N PRO A 367 2.36 -14.48 -0.73
CA PRO A 367 1.37 -15.07 -1.60
C PRO A 367 0.11 -15.33 -0.76
N ALA A 368 -1.06 -14.96 -1.29
CA ALA A 368 -2.35 -15.22 -0.65
C ALA A 368 -2.41 -16.71 -0.31
N GLY A 369 -2.42 -17.03 0.99
CA GLY A 369 -2.06 -18.33 1.52
C GLY A 369 -2.85 -19.47 0.88
N GLY A 370 -2.12 -20.34 0.23
CA GLY A 370 -2.51 -21.72 0.21
C GLY A 370 -2.40 -22.24 1.65
N SER A 371 -3.52 -22.29 2.37
CA SER A 371 -3.63 -23.10 3.58
C SER A 371 -3.45 -24.55 3.18
N GLY A 372 -2.20 -24.95 3.00
CA GLY A 372 -1.82 -26.36 2.95
C GLY A 372 -2.05 -26.97 4.32
N ARG A 373 -3.28 -27.36 4.55
CA ARG A 373 -3.61 -28.41 5.49
C ARG A 373 -4.08 -29.59 4.63
N ASP A 374 -3.16 -30.48 4.31
CA ASP A 374 -3.41 -31.90 4.10
C ASP A 374 -3.26 -32.64 5.43
#